data_2cc73f4ac5a8d2b7e6a7d0860fd8e6f7
#
_entry.id   2cc73f4ac5a8d2b7e6a7d0860fd8e6f7
#
_cell.length_a   1.000
_cell.length_b   1.000
_cell.length_c   1.000
_cell.angle_alpha   90.00
_cell.angle_beta   90.00
_cell.angle_gamma   90.00
#
_symmetry.space_group_name_H-M   'P 1'
#
loop_
_entity.id
_entity.type
_entity.pdbx_description
1 polymer ?
#
loop_
_entity_poly.entity_id
_entity_poly.type
_entity_poly.pdbx_seq_one_letter_code
_entity_poly.pdbx_strand_id
1 'polypeptide(L)'
;MSYDPVARHKEIEARVIQKKVGGGLKKYSRFRQDRWYGGVITADCIGCGLTCRFCWVRDERLLSGESGENFFSADQVAETFLRMAMEKKIRQVRISGGEPLIGKDHLLKILNALQHKKIHFILETNGILLGEDESYARDLALFSFVHVRVSLKGASEGEFARLTGADPKGFQLQLAGLNHLVKAGVSVHPAVMASFSEKESMDKLYNLIWKINPRMQSEIEREEVILYPHVIEKLKREGIRYNSGHRRVKIF
;
A
#
# COMPACT_ATOMS: atom_id res chain seq x y z
N MET A 1 2.39 23.94 -5.13
CA MET A 1 3.61 23.52 -4.41
C MET A 1 3.52 22.00 -4.17
N SER A 2 4.60 21.27 -4.36
CA SER A 2 4.70 19.86 -3.98
C SER A 2 4.92 19.74 -2.46
N TYR A 3 4.55 18.61 -1.87
CA TYR A 3 4.76 18.35 -0.44
C TYR A 3 5.74 17.19 -0.25
N ASP A 4 6.45 17.20 0.89
CA ASP A 4 7.31 16.10 1.30
C ASP A 4 6.46 14.89 1.73
N PRO A 5 6.55 13.73 1.02
CA PRO A 5 5.75 12.57 1.34
C PRO A 5 6.11 11.94 2.68
N VAL A 6 7.37 12.02 3.12
CA VAL A 6 7.82 11.44 4.41
C VAL A 6 7.26 12.26 5.57
N ALA A 7 7.43 13.60 5.52
CA ALA A 7 6.87 14.49 6.53
C ALA A 7 5.36 14.30 6.67
N ARG A 8 4.68 14.17 5.53
CA ARG A 8 3.22 13.96 5.52
C ARG A 8 2.81 12.61 6.11
N HIS A 9 3.57 11.53 5.91
CA HIS A 9 3.31 10.25 6.58
C HIS A 9 3.39 10.38 8.11
N LYS A 10 4.36 11.14 8.63
CA LYS A 10 4.49 11.42 10.07
C LYS A 10 3.32 12.24 10.63
N GLU A 11 2.86 13.25 9.88
CA GLU A 11 1.67 14.03 10.25
C GLU A 11 0.41 13.16 10.31
N ILE A 12 0.21 12.30 9.31
CA ILE A 12 -0.93 11.39 9.26
C ILE A 12 -0.87 10.36 10.39
N GLU A 13 0.33 9.85 10.73
CA GLU A 13 0.51 8.93 11.84
C GLU A 13 -0.08 9.50 13.14
N ALA A 14 0.17 10.77 13.45
CA ALA A 14 -0.36 11.43 14.64
C ALA A 14 -1.90 11.46 14.71
N ARG A 15 -2.59 11.31 13.56
CA ARG A 15 -4.06 11.34 13.46
C ARG A 15 -4.70 9.95 13.50
N VAL A 16 -3.96 8.92 13.05
CA VAL A 16 -4.52 7.58 12.84
C VAL A 16 -3.94 6.52 13.78
N ILE A 17 -2.92 6.88 14.57
CA ILE A 17 -2.32 6.05 15.61
C ILE A 17 -2.57 6.69 16.98
N GLN A 18 -3.14 5.93 17.90
CA GLN A 18 -3.17 6.27 19.33
C GLN A 18 -2.08 5.50 20.05
N LYS A 19 -1.11 6.21 20.63
CA LYS A 19 -0.07 5.60 21.47
C LYS A 19 -0.68 5.16 22.80
N LYS A 20 -0.52 3.88 23.16
CA LYS A 20 -0.92 3.31 24.45
C LYS A 20 0.21 2.42 24.99
N VAL A 21 0.29 2.28 26.31
CA VAL A 21 1.15 1.29 26.95
C VAL A 21 0.74 -0.10 26.46
N GLY A 22 1.71 -0.91 26.02
CA GLY A 22 1.43 -2.23 25.44
C GLY A 22 1.18 -2.27 23.94
N GLY A 23 1.22 -1.12 23.23
CA GLY A 23 1.09 -1.00 21.77
C GLY A 23 0.02 -0.01 21.35
N GLY A 24 0.26 0.64 20.23
CA GLY A 24 -0.66 1.63 19.69
C GLY A 24 -1.93 1.00 19.12
N LEU A 25 -3.00 1.81 19.09
CA LEU A 25 -4.18 1.50 18.30
C LEU A 25 -4.07 2.18 16.95
N LYS A 26 -4.57 1.53 15.89
CA LYS A 26 -4.63 2.11 14.53
C LYS A 26 -6.07 2.14 14.04
N LYS A 27 -6.40 3.16 13.25
CA LYS A 27 -7.72 3.28 12.62
C LYS A 27 -7.87 2.33 11.44
N TYR A 28 -9.01 1.65 11.38
CA TYR A 28 -9.47 0.85 10.25
C TYR A 28 -10.91 1.19 9.91
N SER A 29 -11.24 1.20 8.62
CA SER A 29 -12.61 1.47 8.17
C SER A 29 -13.49 0.22 8.14
N ARG A 30 -12.89 -0.93 7.82
CA ARG A 30 -13.63 -2.21 7.72
C ARG A 30 -12.71 -3.40 7.56
N PHE A 31 -13.30 -4.58 7.81
CA PHE A 31 -12.76 -5.88 7.45
C PHE A 31 -13.71 -6.53 6.45
N ARG A 32 -13.16 -7.15 5.40
CA ARG A 32 -13.97 -7.75 4.33
C ARG A 32 -13.27 -8.90 3.64
N GLN A 33 -14.03 -9.82 3.05
CA GLN A 33 -13.53 -10.74 2.05
C GLN A 33 -13.41 -10.03 0.71
N ASP A 34 -12.35 -10.31 -0.03
CA ASP A 34 -12.14 -9.84 -1.38
C ASP A 34 -11.74 -11.00 -2.31
N ARG A 35 -11.89 -10.80 -3.62
CA ARG A 35 -11.59 -11.80 -4.66
C ARG A 35 -10.15 -11.79 -5.16
N TRP A 36 -9.38 -10.76 -4.79
CA TRP A 36 -7.98 -10.64 -5.20
C TRP A 36 -7.16 -11.83 -4.68
N TYR A 37 -6.09 -12.17 -5.37
CA TYR A 37 -5.19 -13.27 -5.00
C TYR A 37 -5.88 -14.63 -4.85
N GLY A 38 -7.00 -14.87 -5.57
CA GLY A 38 -7.81 -16.08 -5.43
C GLY A 38 -8.68 -16.15 -4.18
N GLY A 39 -8.80 -15.03 -3.46
CA GLY A 39 -9.56 -14.87 -2.22
C GLY A 39 -8.68 -14.44 -1.04
N VAL A 40 -9.01 -13.31 -0.44
CA VAL A 40 -8.23 -12.70 0.64
C VAL A 40 -9.14 -12.03 1.66
N ILE A 41 -8.80 -12.11 2.94
CA ILE A 41 -9.43 -11.29 3.98
C ILE A 41 -8.66 -9.98 4.08
N THR A 42 -9.33 -8.88 3.93
CA THR A 42 -8.74 -7.54 3.87
C THR A 42 -9.16 -6.69 5.05
N ALA A 43 -8.20 -6.06 5.72
CA ALA A 43 -8.42 -4.93 6.60
C ALA A 43 -8.08 -3.64 5.85
N ASP A 44 -9.07 -2.76 5.66
CA ASP A 44 -8.85 -1.46 5.02
C ASP A 44 -8.42 -0.45 6.12
N CYS A 45 -7.10 -0.18 6.21
CA CYS A 45 -6.56 0.79 7.16
C CYS A 45 -6.78 2.22 6.69
N ILE A 46 -6.71 3.16 7.63
CA ILE A 46 -6.87 4.59 7.42
C ILE A 46 -5.52 5.28 7.53
N GLY A 47 -5.36 6.35 6.75
CA GLY A 47 -4.16 7.17 6.71
C GLY A 47 -3.19 6.78 5.60
N CYS A 48 -2.77 7.78 4.83
CA CYS A 48 -1.74 7.67 3.81
C CYS A 48 -1.10 9.04 3.59
N GLY A 49 0.22 9.09 3.52
CA GLY A 49 0.94 10.33 3.20
C GLY A 49 0.86 10.73 1.74
N LEU A 50 0.34 9.86 0.86
CA LEU A 50 0.08 10.19 -0.55
C LEU A 50 -1.42 10.45 -0.78
N THR A 51 -1.72 11.45 -1.63
CA THR A 51 -3.09 11.76 -2.09
C THR A 51 -3.20 11.53 -3.59
N CYS A 52 -2.95 10.29 -4.01
CA CYS A 52 -2.95 9.93 -5.43
C CYS A 52 -4.28 10.32 -6.11
N ARG A 53 -4.18 10.95 -7.30
CA ARG A 53 -5.33 11.43 -8.06
C ARG A 53 -6.24 10.30 -8.55
N PHE A 54 -5.69 9.11 -8.66
CA PHE A 54 -6.40 7.89 -9.09
C PHE A 54 -6.80 6.96 -7.93
N CYS A 55 -6.59 7.37 -6.67
CA CYS A 55 -6.86 6.52 -5.53
C CYS A 55 -8.35 6.18 -5.42
N TRP A 56 -8.64 4.87 -5.25
CA TRP A 56 -9.99 4.40 -5.01
C TRP A 56 -10.52 4.74 -3.61
N VAL A 57 -9.60 5.04 -2.68
CA VAL A 57 -9.94 5.54 -1.34
C VAL A 57 -10.18 7.04 -1.42
N ARG A 58 -11.22 7.52 -0.76
CA ARG A 58 -11.51 8.96 -0.69
C ARG A 58 -10.48 9.68 0.17
N ASP A 59 -10.23 10.95 -0.15
CA ASP A 59 -9.18 11.75 0.49
C ASP A 59 -9.39 11.90 2.01
N GLU A 60 -10.64 11.98 2.48
CA GLU A 60 -10.98 12.07 3.90
C GLU A 60 -10.40 10.88 4.68
N ARG A 61 -10.52 9.66 4.14
CA ARG A 61 -9.94 8.45 4.74
C ARG A 61 -8.42 8.40 4.66
N LEU A 62 -7.84 8.98 3.62
CA LEU A 62 -6.38 9.07 3.50
C LEU A 62 -5.79 10.04 4.52
N LEU A 63 -6.50 11.11 4.89
CA LEU A 63 -5.99 12.15 5.76
C LEU A 63 -6.23 11.89 7.26
N SER A 64 -7.39 11.37 7.65
CA SER A 64 -7.72 11.24 9.07
C SER A 64 -8.83 10.23 9.38
N GLY A 65 -9.55 9.77 8.35
CA GLY A 65 -10.78 9.00 8.51
C GLY A 65 -12.01 9.86 8.77
N GLU A 66 -13.17 9.25 8.56
CA GLU A 66 -14.47 9.83 8.84
C GLU A 66 -14.85 9.66 10.32
N SER A 67 -15.83 10.42 10.81
CA SER A 67 -16.39 10.21 12.15
C SER A 67 -17.05 8.83 12.25
N GLY A 68 -16.75 8.09 13.32
CA GLY A 68 -17.29 6.74 13.54
C GLY A 68 -16.37 5.58 13.14
N GLU A 69 -15.21 5.85 12.56
CA GLU A 69 -14.20 4.83 12.29
C GLU A 69 -13.43 4.49 13.58
N ASN A 70 -13.27 3.19 13.82
CA ASN A 70 -12.79 2.70 15.11
C ASN A 70 -11.26 2.48 15.10
N PHE A 71 -10.69 2.70 16.28
CA PHE A 71 -9.35 2.27 16.61
C PHE A 71 -9.34 0.81 17.05
N PHE A 72 -8.41 0.03 16.48
CA PHE A 72 -8.21 -1.37 16.81
C PHE A 72 -6.81 -1.60 17.36
N SER A 73 -6.68 -2.47 18.36
CA SER A 73 -5.39 -3.00 18.75
C SER A 73 -4.88 -4.01 17.71
N ALA A 74 -3.58 -4.28 17.74
CA ALA A 74 -2.99 -5.28 16.87
C ALA A 74 -3.61 -6.67 17.08
N ASP A 75 -3.90 -7.03 18.34
CA ASP A 75 -4.54 -8.31 18.67
C ASP A 75 -5.95 -8.40 18.10
N GLN A 76 -6.78 -7.36 18.24
CA GLN A 76 -8.11 -7.31 17.63
C GLN A 76 -8.08 -7.48 16.11
N VAL A 77 -7.09 -6.89 15.43
CA VAL A 77 -6.91 -7.06 13.99
C VAL A 77 -6.52 -8.50 13.65
N ALA A 78 -5.56 -9.08 14.37
CA ALA A 78 -5.10 -10.45 14.17
C ALA A 78 -6.22 -11.48 14.44
N GLU A 79 -6.97 -11.34 15.54
CA GLU A 79 -8.12 -12.18 15.87
C GLU A 79 -9.20 -12.09 14.80
N THR A 80 -9.49 -10.89 14.29
CA THR A 80 -10.47 -10.70 13.22
C THR A 80 -10.03 -11.40 11.93
N PHE A 81 -8.74 -11.29 11.57
CA PHE A 81 -8.18 -12.02 10.44
C PHE A 81 -8.33 -13.53 10.60
N LEU A 82 -7.95 -14.08 11.75
CA LEU A 82 -8.01 -15.53 12.00
C LEU A 82 -9.45 -16.05 11.99
N ARG A 83 -10.37 -15.35 12.64
CA ARG A 83 -11.78 -15.70 12.66
C ARG A 83 -12.37 -15.71 11.24
N MET A 84 -12.19 -14.62 10.48
CA MET A 84 -12.73 -14.53 9.12
C MET A 84 -12.06 -15.53 8.16
N ALA A 85 -10.74 -15.75 8.30
CA ALA A 85 -10.00 -16.74 7.52
C ALA A 85 -10.55 -18.16 7.72
N MET A 86 -10.85 -18.51 8.95
CA MET A 86 -11.46 -19.81 9.30
C MET A 86 -12.89 -19.92 8.75
N GLU A 87 -13.75 -18.93 9.00
CA GLU A 87 -15.14 -18.90 8.53
C GLU A 87 -15.25 -19.00 7.00
N LYS A 88 -14.37 -18.31 6.28
CA LYS A 88 -14.37 -18.27 4.81
C LYS A 88 -13.47 -19.30 4.14
N LYS A 89 -12.73 -20.12 4.91
CA LYS A 89 -11.74 -21.08 4.43
C LYS A 89 -10.67 -20.44 3.53
N ILE A 90 -10.26 -19.22 3.86
CA ILE A 90 -9.24 -18.43 3.15
C ILE A 90 -7.99 -18.38 4.02
N ARG A 91 -6.81 -18.59 3.42
CA ARG A 91 -5.52 -18.51 4.12
C ARG A 91 -4.75 -17.22 3.88
N GLN A 92 -5.24 -16.38 2.99
CA GLN A 92 -4.58 -15.12 2.65
C GLN A 92 -5.25 -13.97 3.40
N VAL A 93 -4.44 -13.14 4.04
CA VAL A 93 -4.89 -11.90 4.68
C VAL A 93 -4.05 -10.73 4.18
N ARG A 94 -4.62 -9.53 4.13
CA ARG A 94 -3.89 -8.32 3.74
C ARG A 94 -4.36 -7.09 4.52
N ILE A 95 -3.46 -6.12 4.62
CA ILE A 95 -3.81 -4.75 4.96
C ILE A 95 -3.70 -3.91 3.70
N SER A 96 -4.75 -3.17 3.38
CA SER A 96 -4.90 -2.30 2.23
C SER A 96 -5.63 -1.01 2.62
N GLY A 97 -6.08 -0.20 1.66
CA GLY A 97 -6.80 1.05 1.91
C GLY A 97 -5.85 2.24 2.00
N GLY A 98 -5.40 2.59 3.20
CA GLY A 98 -4.36 3.59 3.42
C GLY A 98 -2.95 3.02 3.27
N GLU A 99 -1.99 3.55 4.06
CA GLU A 99 -0.61 3.05 4.11
C GLU A 99 -0.41 2.18 5.35
N PRO A 100 -0.21 0.87 5.19
CA PRO A 100 -0.05 -0.06 6.32
C PRO A 100 1.16 0.21 7.19
N LEU A 101 2.25 0.74 6.61
CA LEU A 101 3.51 1.00 7.31
C LEU A 101 3.44 2.21 8.26
N ILE A 102 2.41 3.04 8.18
CA ILE A 102 2.12 4.04 9.22
C ILE A 102 1.79 3.29 10.51
N GLY A 103 2.54 3.57 11.58
CA GLY A 103 2.45 2.84 12.84
C GLY A 103 3.16 1.48 12.78
N LYS A 104 4.47 1.50 12.53
CA LYS A 104 5.34 0.31 12.39
C LYS A 104 5.12 -0.72 13.50
N ASP A 105 5.13 -0.30 14.77
CA ASP A 105 4.98 -1.19 15.92
C ASP A 105 3.63 -1.93 15.91
N HIS A 106 2.57 -1.26 15.47
CA HIS A 106 1.25 -1.86 15.33
C HIS A 106 1.26 -2.98 14.28
N LEU A 107 1.87 -2.74 13.12
CA LEU A 107 2.01 -3.77 12.07
C LEU A 107 2.83 -4.95 12.56
N LEU A 108 4.00 -4.72 13.16
CA LEU A 108 4.87 -5.79 13.64
C LEU A 108 4.18 -6.65 14.71
N LYS A 109 3.35 -6.07 15.59
CA LYS A 109 2.54 -6.83 16.55
C LYS A 109 1.49 -7.70 15.87
N ILE A 110 0.81 -7.22 14.83
CA ILE A 110 -0.11 -8.04 14.03
C ILE A 110 0.65 -9.24 13.44
N LEU A 111 1.82 -9.01 12.84
CA LEU A 111 2.63 -10.08 12.25
C LEU A 111 3.08 -11.10 13.31
N ASN A 112 3.52 -10.65 14.47
CA ASN A 112 3.85 -11.54 15.59
C ASN A 112 2.67 -12.40 16.03
N ALA A 113 1.46 -11.82 16.14
CA ALA A 113 0.26 -12.56 16.54
C ALA A 113 -0.18 -13.59 15.48
N LEU A 114 0.13 -13.35 14.19
CA LEU A 114 -0.16 -14.25 13.08
C LEU A 114 0.95 -15.26 12.81
N GLN A 115 2.11 -15.13 13.42
CA GLN A 115 3.23 -16.06 13.26
C GLN A 115 2.79 -17.47 13.65
N HIS A 116 3.17 -18.48 12.86
CA HIS A 116 2.81 -19.89 13.04
C HIS A 116 1.32 -20.26 12.83
N LYS A 117 0.48 -19.34 12.30
CA LYS A 117 -0.97 -19.56 12.11
C LYS A 117 -1.37 -20.09 10.72
N LYS A 118 -0.40 -20.57 9.89
CA LYS A 118 -0.65 -21.04 8.50
C LYS A 118 -1.41 -20.02 7.63
N ILE A 119 -1.09 -18.75 7.81
CA ILE A 119 -1.62 -17.60 7.06
C ILE A 119 -0.53 -17.08 6.13
N HIS A 120 -0.89 -16.64 4.94
CA HIS A 120 -0.08 -15.80 4.06
C HIS A 120 -0.49 -14.35 4.24
N PHE A 121 0.44 -13.49 4.58
CA PHE A 121 0.18 -12.07 4.79
C PHE A 121 0.67 -11.27 3.59
N ILE A 122 -0.23 -10.51 2.94
CA ILE A 122 0.09 -9.62 1.84
C ILE A 122 0.11 -8.19 2.36
N LEU A 123 1.26 -7.54 2.26
CA LEU A 123 1.46 -6.15 2.64
C LEU A 123 1.49 -5.27 1.39
N GLU A 124 0.41 -4.53 1.14
CA GLU A 124 0.34 -3.56 0.03
C GLU A 124 0.76 -2.19 0.51
N THR A 125 1.91 -1.70 0.06
CA THR A 125 2.47 -0.41 0.49
C THR A 125 2.84 0.48 -0.69
N ASN A 126 2.87 1.79 -0.46
CA ASN A 126 3.41 2.74 -1.42
C ASN A 126 4.96 2.81 -1.42
N GLY A 127 5.62 2.16 -0.47
CA GLY A 127 7.08 2.03 -0.41
C GLY A 127 7.85 3.24 0.13
N ILE A 128 7.21 4.39 0.38
CA ILE A 128 7.90 5.62 0.83
C ILE A 128 8.65 5.41 2.14
N LEU A 129 7.97 4.84 3.16
CA LEU A 129 8.58 4.62 4.48
C LEU A 129 9.67 3.54 4.45
N LEU A 130 9.56 2.55 3.57
CA LEU A 130 10.61 1.55 3.32
C LEU A 130 11.87 2.18 2.71
N GLY A 131 11.69 3.16 1.82
CA GLY A 131 12.82 3.85 1.20
C GLY A 131 13.50 4.83 2.14
N GLU A 132 12.76 5.45 3.03
CA GLU A 132 13.27 6.39 4.03
C GLU A 132 14.06 5.68 5.14
N ASP A 133 13.58 4.53 5.61
CA ASP A 133 14.17 3.77 6.71
C ASP A 133 14.25 2.28 6.40
N GLU A 134 15.46 1.79 6.13
CA GLU A 134 15.73 0.38 5.83
C GLU A 134 15.41 -0.58 6.99
N SER A 135 15.25 -0.07 8.23
CA SER A 135 14.88 -0.90 9.37
C SER A 135 13.52 -1.56 9.19
N TYR A 136 12.59 -0.96 8.41
CA TYR A 136 11.33 -1.61 8.06
C TYR A 136 11.54 -2.93 7.30
N ALA A 137 12.47 -2.94 6.35
CA ALA A 137 12.77 -4.15 5.58
C ALA A 137 13.43 -5.23 6.45
N ARG A 138 14.37 -4.84 7.32
CA ARG A 138 15.00 -5.77 8.28
C ARG A 138 13.99 -6.40 9.23
N ASP A 139 13.06 -5.61 9.75
CA ASP A 139 12.04 -6.13 10.67
C ASP A 139 11.03 -7.05 9.95
N LEU A 140 10.65 -6.73 8.71
CA LEU A 140 9.77 -7.57 7.90
C LEU A 140 10.43 -8.91 7.53
N ALA A 141 11.76 -8.96 7.38
CA ALA A 141 12.52 -10.19 7.09
C ALA A 141 12.40 -11.26 8.18
N LEU A 142 11.98 -10.90 9.39
CA LEU A 142 11.72 -11.84 10.49
C LEU A 142 10.47 -12.71 10.25
N PHE A 143 9.65 -12.37 9.24
CA PHE A 143 8.35 -12.99 8.99
C PHE A 143 8.30 -13.63 7.60
N SER A 144 8.72 -14.88 7.48
CA SER A 144 8.78 -15.61 6.19
C SER A 144 7.42 -15.80 5.50
N PHE A 145 6.31 -15.60 6.19
CA PHE A 145 4.95 -15.70 5.65
C PHE A 145 4.43 -14.38 5.06
N VAL A 146 5.24 -13.31 5.12
CA VAL A 146 4.89 -11.99 4.55
C VAL A 146 5.39 -11.89 3.12
N HIS A 147 4.50 -11.43 2.24
CA HIS A 147 4.81 -11.01 0.89
C HIS A 147 4.49 -9.53 0.73
N VAL A 148 5.46 -8.74 0.27
CA VAL A 148 5.30 -7.30 0.12
C VAL A 148 5.01 -6.95 -1.33
N ARG A 149 3.93 -6.21 -1.58
CA ARG A 149 3.58 -5.63 -2.86
C ARG A 149 3.82 -4.12 -2.81
N VAL A 150 4.87 -3.66 -3.48
CA VAL A 150 5.20 -2.23 -3.53
C VAL A 150 4.51 -1.58 -4.73
N SER A 151 3.54 -0.71 -4.46
CA SER A 151 2.73 -0.04 -5.48
C SER A 151 3.37 1.29 -5.88
N LEU A 152 4.07 1.27 -7.03
CA LEU A 152 4.71 2.43 -7.65
C LEU A 152 3.65 3.36 -8.25
N LYS A 153 3.78 4.67 -7.99
CA LYS A 153 2.78 5.67 -8.37
C LYS A 153 3.13 6.37 -9.69
N GLY A 154 3.43 5.57 -10.70
CA GLY A 154 3.91 5.97 -12.02
C GLY A 154 5.26 5.34 -12.34
N ALA A 155 5.75 5.54 -13.55
CA ALA A 155 6.99 4.96 -14.06
C ALA A 155 8.19 5.92 -14.02
N SER A 156 8.01 7.13 -13.51
CA SER A 156 9.06 8.16 -13.42
C SER A 156 8.77 9.16 -12.29
N GLU A 157 9.78 9.95 -11.92
CA GLU A 157 9.66 11.05 -10.95
C GLU A 157 8.57 12.06 -11.36
N GLY A 158 8.54 12.44 -12.65
CA GLY A 158 7.55 13.36 -13.18
C GLY A 158 6.12 12.80 -13.11
N GLU A 159 5.94 11.52 -13.42
CA GLU A 159 4.65 10.84 -13.28
C GLU A 159 4.24 10.72 -11.81
N PHE A 160 5.17 10.32 -10.93
CA PHE A 160 4.93 10.27 -9.49
C PHE A 160 4.43 11.62 -8.96
N ALA A 161 5.14 12.70 -9.25
CA ALA A 161 4.75 14.04 -8.81
C ALA A 161 3.38 14.46 -9.38
N ARG A 162 3.15 14.24 -10.67
CA ARG A 162 1.87 14.54 -11.34
C ARG A 162 0.71 13.75 -10.75
N LEU A 163 0.94 12.48 -10.44
CA LEU A 163 -0.12 11.58 -9.96
C LEU A 163 -0.39 11.69 -8.46
N THR A 164 0.58 12.12 -7.65
CA THR A 164 0.45 12.19 -6.20
C THR A 164 0.39 13.62 -5.65
N GLY A 165 0.98 14.59 -6.36
CA GLY A 165 1.21 15.95 -5.87
C GLY A 165 2.38 16.06 -4.89
N ALA A 166 3.07 14.97 -4.59
CA ALA A 166 4.23 14.95 -3.72
C ALA A 166 5.52 15.33 -4.46
N ASP A 167 6.58 15.60 -3.70
CA ASP A 167 7.92 15.83 -4.25
C ASP A 167 8.35 14.66 -5.15
N PRO A 168 8.87 14.93 -6.37
CA PRO A 168 9.33 13.89 -7.31
C PRO A 168 10.30 12.88 -6.69
N LYS A 169 11.13 13.31 -5.72
CA LYS A 169 12.05 12.42 -4.98
C LYS A 169 11.36 11.23 -4.31
N GLY A 170 10.05 11.31 -4.06
CA GLY A 170 9.27 10.18 -3.56
C GLY A 170 9.33 8.95 -4.46
N PHE A 171 9.50 9.10 -5.77
CA PHE A 171 9.72 7.97 -6.68
C PHE A 171 11.02 7.22 -6.36
N GLN A 172 12.10 7.95 -6.06
CA GLN A 172 13.37 7.33 -5.66
C GLN A 172 13.25 6.59 -4.32
N LEU A 173 12.45 7.11 -3.38
CA LEU A 173 12.15 6.39 -2.14
C LEU A 173 11.39 5.08 -2.40
N GLN A 174 10.45 5.04 -3.35
CA GLN A 174 9.77 3.80 -3.72
C GLN A 174 10.76 2.75 -4.26
N LEU A 175 11.70 3.15 -5.13
CA LEU A 175 12.75 2.27 -5.66
C LEU A 175 13.75 1.83 -4.56
N ALA A 176 14.14 2.74 -3.67
CA ALA A 176 14.98 2.42 -2.52
C ALA A 176 14.30 1.40 -1.60
N GLY A 177 12.99 1.55 -1.36
CA GLY A 177 12.20 0.59 -0.57
C GLY A 177 12.20 -0.81 -1.17
N LEU A 178 12.06 -0.94 -2.51
CA LEU A 178 12.22 -2.22 -3.21
C LEU A 178 13.61 -2.81 -2.99
N ASN A 179 14.67 -2.00 -3.14
CA ASN A 179 16.04 -2.44 -2.95
C ASN A 179 16.33 -2.88 -1.50
N HIS A 180 15.79 -2.18 -0.50
CA HIS A 180 15.91 -2.56 0.92
C HIS A 180 15.25 -3.91 1.20
N LEU A 181 14.05 -4.16 0.66
CA LEU A 181 13.35 -5.44 0.79
C LEU A 181 14.13 -6.59 0.14
N VAL A 182 14.64 -6.38 -1.08
CA VAL A 182 15.47 -7.38 -1.78
C VAL A 182 16.73 -7.71 -0.98
N LYS A 183 17.45 -6.69 -0.50
CA LYS A 183 18.66 -6.89 0.32
C LYS A 183 18.39 -7.60 1.64
N ALA A 184 17.22 -7.36 2.24
CA ALA A 184 16.80 -8.04 3.45
C ALA A 184 16.25 -9.47 3.22
N GLY A 185 16.12 -9.92 1.97
CA GLY A 185 15.59 -11.25 1.64
C GLY A 185 14.08 -11.39 1.81
N VAL A 186 13.34 -10.26 1.86
CA VAL A 186 11.88 -10.27 1.96
C VAL A 186 11.26 -10.63 0.61
N SER A 187 10.25 -11.50 0.61
CA SER A 187 9.46 -11.79 -0.59
C SER A 187 8.74 -10.53 -1.06
N VAL A 188 9.04 -10.07 -2.28
CA VAL A 188 8.53 -8.78 -2.78
C VAL A 188 8.35 -8.80 -4.30
N HIS A 189 7.30 -8.11 -4.78
CA HIS A 189 7.20 -7.71 -6.18
C HIS A 189 6.73 -6.25 -6.32
N PRO A 190 7.12 -5.55 -7.39
CA PRO A 190 6.61 -4.23 -7.71
C PRO A 190 5.29 -4.32 -8.48
N ALA A 191 4.37 -3.41 -8.16
CA ALA A 191 3.20 -3.14 -8.97
C ALA A 191 3.23 -1.69 -9.43
N VAL A 192 3.00 -1.40 -10.70
CA VAL A 192 3.04 -0.05 -11.25
C VAL A 192 1.69 0.37 -11.78
N MET A 193 1.24 1.56 -11.41
CA MET A 193 0.06 2.19 -11.98
C MET A 193 0.35 2.62 -13.43
N ALA A 194 0.16 1.69 -14.37
CA ALA A 194 0.55 1.83 -15.77
C ALA A 194 -0.41 2.68 -16.61
N SER A 195 -1.62 2.92 -16.13
CA SER A 195 -2.65 3.67 -16.89
C SER A 195 -2.25 5.08 -17.32
N PHE A 196 -1.21 5.63 -16.73
CA PHE A 196 -0.79 7.02 -16.95
C PHE A 196 0.62 7.12 -17.54
N SER A 197 1.24 5.98 -17.86
CA SER A 197 2.62 5.89 -18.33
C SER A 197 2.66 5.60 -19.82
N GLU A 198 3.57 6.27 -20.52
CA GLU A 198 3.91 5.95 -21.90
C GLU A 198 4.88 4.78 -21.95
N LYS A 199 4.95 4.12 -23.10
CA LYS A 199 5.81 2.94 -23.29
C LYS A 199 7.27 3.22 -22.92
N GLU A 200 7.81 4.36 -23.34
CA GLU A 200 9.20 4.75 -23.07
C GLU A 200 9.47 4.90 -21.56
N SER A 201 8.53 5.49 -20.79
CA SER A 201 8.62 5.57 -19.32
C SER A 201 8.64 4.20 -18.68
N MET A 202 7.78 3.29 -19.17
CA MET A 202 7.73 1.91 -18.70
C MET A 202 9.03 1.16 -19.01
N ASP A 203 9.60 1.31 -20.20
CA ASP A 203 10.86 0.68 -20.59
C ASP A 203 12.03 1.15 -19.69
N LYS A 204 12.05 2.44 -19.36
CA LYS A 204 13.02 2.99 -18.38
C LYS A 204 12.81 2.40 -16.99
N LEU A 205 11.56 2.28 -16.52
CA LEU A 205 11.26 1.66 -15.24
C LEU A 205 11.71 0.19 -15.21
N TYR A 206 11.44 -0.60 -16.25
CA TYR A 206 11.91 -1.98 -16.34
C TYR A 206 13.42 -2.08 -16.16
N ASN A 207 14.18 -1.19 -16.78
CA ASN A 207 15.64 -1.13 -16.61
C ASN A 207 16.06 -0.76 -15.18
N LEU A 208 15.34 0.14 -14.50
CA LEU A 208 15.61 0.47 -13.11
C LEU A 208 15.34 -0.72 -12.18
N ILE A 209 14.23 -1.42 -12.35
CA ILE A 209 13.89 -2.62 -11.59
C ILE A 209 14.89 -3.76 -11.83
N TRP A 210 15.30 -3.96 -13.08
CA TRP A 210 16.32 -4.96 -13.44
C TRP A 210 17.64 -4.73 -12.68
N LYS A 211 18.05 -3.47 -12.50
CA LYS A 211 19.27 -3.11 -11.74
C LYS A 211 19.12 -3.43 -10.24
N ILE A 212 17.91 -3.41 -9.69
CA ILE A 212 17.65 -3.80 -8.30
C ILE A 212 17.69 -5.34 -8.19
N ASN A 213 16.93 -6.03 -9.03
CA ASN A 213 16.93 -7.49 -9.12
C ASN A 213 16.43 -7.93 -10.51
N PRO A 214 17.26 -8.59 -11.32
CA PRO A 214 16.87 -9.03 -12.66
C PRO A 214 15.61 -9.89 -12.72
N ARG A 215 15.37 -10.75 -11.70
CA ARG A 215 14.18 -11.61 -11.66
C ARG A 215 12.90 -10.80 -11.47
N MET A 216 12.97 -9.71 -10.72
CA MET A 216 11.82 -8.86 -10.40
C MET A 216 11.25 -8.15 -11.65
N GLN A 217 12.05 -7.96 -12.72
CA GLN A 217 11.57 -7.35 -13.95
C GLN A 217 10.40 -8.13 -14.58
N SER A 218 10.44 -9.46 -14.56
CA SER A 218 9.37 -10.31 -15.07
C SER A 218 8.17 -10.41 -14.12
N GLU A 219 8.33 -9.97 -12.90
CA GLU A 219 7.31 -10.02 -11.84
C GLU A 219 6.57 -8.68 -11.67
N ILE A 220 6.87 -7.67 -12.50
CA ILE A 220 6.19 -6.36 -12.44
C ILE A 220 4.72 -6.53 -12.77
N GLU A 221 3.87 -6.29 -11.78
CA GLU A 221 2.43 -6.21 -11.97
C GLU A 221 2.06 -4.86 -12.58
N ARG A 222 1.33 -4.86 -13.70
CA ARG A 222 0.80 -3.65 -14.32
C ARG A 222 -0.61 -3.41 -13.82
N GLU A 223 -0.79 -2.36 -13.03
CA GLU A 223 -2.11 -1.95 -12.56
C GLU A 223 -2.78 -1.00 -13.55
N GLU A 224 -4.09 -1.16 -13.67
CA GLU A 224 -4.95 -0.20 -14.35
C GLU A 224 -5.87 0.53 -13.36
N VAL A 225 -6.13 1.80 -13.64
CA VAL A 225 -6.99 2.62 -12.78
C VAL A 225 -8.42 2.08 -12.78
N ILE A 226 -8.99 1.94 -11.58
CA ILE A 226 -10.41 1.62 -11.43
C ILE A 226 -11.19 2.94 -11.41
N LEU A 227 -12.01 3.12 -12.44
CA LEU A 227 -12.75 4.34 -12.70
C LEU A 227 -14.02 4.43 -11.85
N TYR A 228 -13.85 4.65 -10.54
CA TYR A 228 -14.95 5.04 -9.66
C TYR A 228 -15.43 6.47 -10.00
N PRO A 229 -16.70 6.84 -9.74
CA PRO A 229 -17.18 8.18 -10.03
C PRO A 229 -16.30 9.30 -9.47
N HIS A 230 -15.92 9.22 -8.20
CA HIS A 230 -15.04 10.21 -7.56
C HIS A 230 -13.61 10.24 -8.14
N VAL A 231 -13.10 9.11 -8.67
CA VAL A 231 -11.81 9.05 -9.34
C VAL A 231 -11.88 9.77 -10.69
N ILE A 232 -12.95 9.51 -11.46
CA ILE A 232 -13.20 10.19 -12.76
C ILE A 232 -13.29 11.70 -12.55
N GLU A 233 -14.07 12.15 -11.56
CA GLU A 233 -14.21 13.57 -11.22
C GLU A 233 -12.88 14.20 -10.84
N LYS A 234 -12.08 13.52 -9.99
CA LYS A 234 -10.76 13.97 -9.56
C LYS A 234 -9.78 14.08 -10.72
N LEU A 235 -9.70 13.06 -11.59
CA LEU A 235 -8.85 13.07 -12.78
C LEU A 235 -9.23 14.19 -13.75
N LYS A 236 -10.52 14.40 -13.99
CA LYS A 236 -11.02 15.51 -14.84
C LYS A 236 -10.66 16.88 -14.25
N ARG A 237 -10.89 17.10 -12.97
CA ARG A 237 -10.56 18.36 -12.28
C ARG A 237 -9.07 18.69 -12.35
N GLU A 238 -8.21 17.68 -12.24
CA GLU A 238 -6.76 17.83 -12.28
C GLU A 238 -6.18 17.78 -13.73
N GLY A 239 -7.03 17.64 -14.75
CA GLY A 239 -6.60 17.58 -16.15
C GLY A 239 -5.75 16.35 -16.49
N ILE A 240 -5.86 15.26 -15.73
CA ILE A 240 -5.04 14.05 -15.90
C ILE A 240 -5.73 13.09 -16.85
N ARG A 241 -5.06 12.80 -17.97
CA ARG A 241 -5.49 11.79 -18.94
C ARG A 241 -4.94 10.42 -18.54
N TYR A 242 -5.65 9.36 -18.94
CA TYR A 242 -5.25 7.97 -18.75
C TYR A 242 -5.37 7.22 -20.07
N ASN A 243 -4.46 6.26 -20.30
CA ASN A 243 -4.36 5.45 -21.52
C ASN A 243 -5.25 4.21 -21.44
N SER A 244 -5.47 3.68 -20.22
CA SER A 244 -6.30 2.50 -19.94
C SER A 244 -6.99 2.64 -18.60
N GLY A 245 -8.06 1.86 -18.38
CA GLY A 245 -8.76 1.85 -17.09
C GLY A 245 -10.02 1.01 -17.12
N HIS A 246 -10.37 0.43 -15.98
CA HIS A 246 -11.53 -0.42 -15.82
C HIS A 246 -12.69 0.31 -15.15
N ARG A 247 -13.87 0.30 -15.77
CA ARG A 247 -15.11 0.66 -15.07
C ARG A 247 -15.54 -0.51 -14.20
N ARG A 248 -15.82 -0.25 -12.92
CA ARG A 248 -16.42 -1.28 -12.08
C ARG A 248 -17.84 -1.57 -12.59
N VAL A 249 -18.01 -2.70 -13.27
CA VAL A 249 -19.35 -3.23 -13.53
C VAL A 249 -19.91 -3.66 -12.18
N LYS A 250 -21.02 -3.06 -11.75
CA LYS A 250 -21.80 -3.60 -10.63
C LYS A 250 -22.31 -4.97 -11.10
N ILE A 251 -21.70 -6.03 -10.63
CA ILE A 251 -22.33 -7.36 -10.68
C ILE A 251 -23.31 -7.34 -9.50
N PHE A 252 -24.58 -7.24 -9.84
CA PHE A 252 -25.69 -7.39 -8.89
C PHE A 252 -25.76 -8.82 -8.39
#